data_6b95882dbdd2e68b6031c2937ad14b7d
#
_entry.id   6b95882dbdd2e68b6031c2937ad14b7d
#
_cell.length_a   1.000
_cell.length_b   1.000
_cell.length_c   1.000
_cell.angle_alpha   90.00
_cell.angle_beta   90.00
_cell.angle_gamma   90.00
#
_symmetry.space_group_name_H-M   'P 1'
#
loop_
_entity.id
_entity.type
_entity.pdbx_description
1 polymer ?
#
loop_
_entity_poly.entity_id
_entity_poly.type
_entity_poly.pdbx_seq_one_letter_code
_entity_poly.pdbx_strand_id
1 'polypeptide(L)'
;ACDVESYIYLPLLEEIGYIPTQKYSQAPEILEHSRAIARHFDLYRNACLQTEVTELRWDEAQLRWVIRTNRGDQMRARYVVMANGPLHRPKLPGIKGIETFKGHTFHTSRWDYEYTGGDSNGGLSKLKGKRIGIIGTGATAVQCVPHLGASADQLFVFQRTPSSIDVRNNRPTDPQWASSLEPGWQKERMNNFNALVSGGFAEVDLVNDGWTDIIGNLLIRLRQDASPDLSPEGLARNLELADFEKMEQIRSRVENIVSDPSTAEHLKPWYRQFCKRPCFHDDYLATFNRPTVELIDTDGLGVDCVTEKGVVVKGIEYEVDCLIYATGFEVGTNFSRRAGYEIYGIGGKSLTEHWQDGARTFHGFHSHGFPNCFIVSGVQSGFTVNFPHMLEEQARHIAHILEHAQTNDIKRIEVTEESEEWWVERIISLSQNNIQFLESCTPGYYNNEGKPAARGVQSGSYGGGPVAFVQVLEQWRAEGDMRGLTLIS
;
A
#
# COMPACT_ATOMS: atom_id res chain seq x y z
N ALA A 1 -8.05 4.70 7.97
CA ALA A 1 -8.85 3.53 8.33
C ALA A 1 -8.28 2.27 7.69
N CYS A 2 -8.24 1.21 8.44
CA CYS A 2 -7.80 -0.10 7.99
C CYS A 2 -8.95 -0.80 7.24
N ASP A 3 -8.68 -1.53 6.18
CA ASP A 3 -9.64 -2.40 5.49
C ASP A 3 -9.18 -3.86 5.41
N VAL A 4 -8.09 -4.19 6.06
CA VAL A 4 -7.76 -5.49 6.60
C VAL A 4 -8.12 -5.46 8.08
N GLU A 5 -8.62 -6.55 8.65
CA GLU A 5 -9.04 -6.50 10.05
C GLU A 5 -7.89 -6.14 11.00
N SER A 6 -8.20 -5.35 12.01
CA SER A 6 -7.19 -4.77 12.90
C SER A 6 -6.42 -5.80 13.71
N TYR A 7 -7.04 -6.94 13.98
CA TYR A 7 -6.46 -8.03 14.79
C TYR A 7 -5.24 -8.70 14.12
N ILE A 8 -5.11 -8.54 12.79
CA ILE A 8 -3.95 -9.05 12.04
C ILE A 8 -3.14 -7.93 11.37
N TYR A 9 -3.73 -6.73 11.19
CA TYR A 9 -3.05 -5.62 10.55
C TYR A 9 -2.19 -4.80 11.51
N LEU A 10 -2.63 -4.64 12.78
CA LEU A 10 -1.83 -3.96 13.79
C LEU A 10 -0.77 -4.93 14.33
N PRO A 11 0.52 -4.60 14.23
CA PRO A 11 1.57 -5.50 14.67
C PRO A 11 1.71 -5.53 16.20
N LEU A 12 2.29 -6.62 16.73
CA LEU A 12 2.73 -6.74 18.12
C LEU A 12 1.59 -6.57 19.15
N LEU A 13 0.39 -7.03 18.81
CA LEU A 13 -0.78 -6.93 19.72
C LEU A 13 -0.58 -7.77 20.99
N GLU A 14 -0.08 -9.00 20.84
CA GLU A 14 0.15 -9.89 21.98
C GLU A 14 1.30 -9.39 22.87
N GLU A 15 2.37 -8.89 22.26
CA GLU A 15 3.56 -8.40 22.97
C GLU A 15 3.25 -7.19 23.85
N ILE A 16 2.35 -6.30 23.40
CA ILE A 16 1.96 -5.13 24.20
C ILE A 16 0.66 -5.32 24.98
N GLY A 17 0.01 -6.50 24.86
CA GLY A 17 -1.21 -6.83 25.58
C GLY A 17 -2.42 -5.98 25.16
N TYR A 18 -2.55 -5.66 23.86
CA TYR A 18 -3.61 -4.82 23.34
C TYR A 18 -4.54 -5.57 22.38
N ILE A 19 -5.83 -5.33 22.50
CA ILE A 19 -6.84 -5.81 21.56
C ILE A 19 -7.56 -4.60 20.97
N PRO A 20 -7.59 -4.44 19.64
CA PRO A 20 -8.29 -3.34 18.97
C PRO A 20 -9.77 -3.27 19.35
N THR A 21 -10.31 -2.05 19.42
CA THR A 21 -11.70 -1.82 19.83
C THR A 21 -12.74 -2.19 18.78
N GLN A 22 -12.31 -2.30 17.52
CA GLN A 22 -13.17 -2.61 16.37
C GLN A 22 -12.47 -3.56 15.41
N LYS A 23 -13.26 -4.29 14.61
CA LYS A 23 -12.74 -5.13 13.52
C LYS A 23 -11.83 -4.32 12.57
N TYR A 24 -12.20 -3.08 12.25
CA TYR A 24 -11.42 -2.17 11.42
C TYR A 24 -11.18 -0.87 12.18
N SER A 25 -10.04 -0.77 12.83
CA SER A 25 -9.64 0.40 13.62
C SER A 25 -9.54 1.66 12.78
N GLN A 26 -9.86 2.77 13.39
CA GLN A 26 -9.72 4.09 12.78
C GLN A 26 -8.34 4.70 13.05
N ALA A 27 -8.01 5.76 12.32
CA ALA A 27 -6.68 6.38 12.35
C ALA A 27 -6.20 6.78 13.76
N PRO A 28 -7.02 7.33 14.66
CA PRO A 28 -6.57 7.65 16.02
C PRO A 28 -6.09 6.43 16.80
N GLU A 29 -6.82 5.32 16.71
CA GLU A 29 -6.46 4.07 17.39
C GLU A 29 -5.17 3.47 16.83
N ILE A 30 -5.00 3.47 15.49
CA ILE A 30 -3.78 3.02 14.82
C ILE A 30 -2.57 3.85 15.26
N LEU A 31 -2.73 5.18 15.34
CA LEU A 31 -1.67 6.08 15.78
C LEU A 31 -1.31 5.83 17.26
N GLU A 32 -2.31 5.66 18.13
CA GLU A 32 -2.05 5.41 19.55
C GLU A 32 -1.41 4.02 19.77
N HIS A 33 -1.81 3.02 19.00
CA HIS A 33 -1.15 1.72 18.99
C HIS A 33 0.33 1.84 18.60
N SER A 34 0.65 2.60 17.55
CA SER A 34 2.05 2.85 17.14
C SER A 34 2.86 3.54 18.24
N ARG A 35 2.23 4.50 18.97
CA ARG A 35 2.83 5.15 20.12
C ARG A 35 3.02 4.19 21.31
N ALA A 36 2.07 3.29 21.53
CA ALA A 36 2.16 2.27 22.56
C ALA A 36 3.35 1.32 22.31
N ILE A 37 3.55 0.87 21.07
CA ILE A 37 4.73 0.10 20.66
C ILE A 37 6.01 0.90 20.96
N ALA A 38 6.07 2.16 20.56
CA ALA A 38 7.25 2.98 20.74
C ALA A 38 7.58 3.18 22.24
N ARG A 39 6.56 3.32 23.11
CA ARG A 39 6.74 3.38 24.58
C ARG A 39 7.18 2.03 25.16
N HIS A 40 6.53 0.95 24.77
CA HIS A 40 6.79 -0.39 25.31
C HIS A 40 8.24 -0.83 25.04
N PHE A 41 8.76 -0.57 23.85
CA PHE A 41 10.12 -0.93 23.46
C PHE A 41 11.16 0.20 23.65
N ASP A 42 10.81 1.28 24.37
CA ASP A 42 11.68 2.46 24.63
C ASP A 42 12.32 3.06 23.36
N LEU A 43 11.58 3.06 22.25
CA LEU A 43 12.11 3.52 20.96
C LEU A 43 12.36 5.04 20.93
N TYR A 44 11.62 5.82 21.74
CA TYR A 44 11.77 7.28 21.79
C TYR A 44 13.13 7.72 22.30
N ARG A 45 13.78 6.93 23.15
CA ARG A 45 15.11 7.23 23.72
C ARG A 45 16.16 7.50 22.65
N ASN A 46 16.09 6.78 21.53
CA ASN A 46 17.07 6.87 20.45
C ASN A 46 16.45 7.44 19.15
N ALA A 47 15.27 8.05 19.22
CA ALA A 47 14.59 8.61 18.05
C ALA A 47 15.01 10.06 17.81
N CYS A 48 15.46 10.36 16.59
CA CYS A 48 15.71 11.72 16.12
C CYS A 48 14.50 12.20 15.31
N LEU A 49 13.47 12.68 16.02
CA LEU A 49 12.24 13.19 15.39
C LEU A 49 12.51 14.55 14.73
N GLN A 50 11.66 14.94 13.76
CA GLN A 50 11.82 16.18 12.96
C GLN A 50 13.20 16.31 12.31
N THR A 51 13.79 15.17 11.93
CA THR A 51 15.10 15.09 11.34
C THR A 51 14.99 14.35 10.02
N GLU A 52 15.29 15.05 8.93
CA GLU A 52 15.24 14.51 7.58
C GLU A 52 16.66 14.10 7.16
N VAL A 53 16.80 12.85 6.70
CA VAL A 53 18.05 12.39 6.08
C VAL A 53 18.16 13.02 4.70
N THR A 54 19.32 13.59 4.39
CA THR A 54 19.59 14.24 3.10
C THR A 54 20.59 13.50 2.23
N GLU A 55 21.45 12.66 2.83
CA GLU A 55 22.41 11.81 2.13
C GLU A 55 22.81 10.62 3.01
N LEU A 56 23.03 9.47 2.37
CA LEU A 56 23.75 8.33 2.94
C LEU A 56 24.99 8.05 2.11
N ARG A 57 26.16 7.94 2.75
CA ARG A 57 27.42 7.65 2.07
C ARG A 57 28.24 6.62 2.82
N TRP A 58 28.68 5.59 2.11
CA TRP A 58 29.57 4.58 2.66
C TRP A 58 30.99 5.13 2.81
N ASP A 59 31.58 4.98 4.00
CA ASP A 59 32.98 5.26 4.29
C ASP A 59 33.75 3.94 4.34
N GLU A 60 34.50 3.66 3.28
CA GLU A 60 35.25 2.41 3.12
C GLU A 60 36.37 2.26 4.14
N ALA A 61 36.98 3.36 4.56
CA ALA A 61 38.09 3.32 5.51
C ALA A 61 37.62 2.97 6.94
N GLN A 62 36.41 3.39 7.30
CA GLN A 62 35.83 3.14 8.62
C GLN A 62 34.81 2.02 8.63
N LEU A 63 34.44 1.47 7.49
CA LEU A 63 33.34 0.49 7.33
C LEU A 63 32.06 0.95 8.01
N ARG A 64 31.64 2.19 7.72
CA ARG A 64 30.48 2.86 8.32
C ARG A 64 29.72 3.67 7.30
N TRP A 65 28.42 3.79 7.50
CA TRP A 65 27.59 4.77 6.83
C TRP A 65 27.71 6.12 7.50
N VAL A 66 27.95 7.15 6.71
CA VAL A 66 27.83 8.57 7.10
C VAL A 66 26.46 9.05 6.66
N ILE A 67 25.66 9.46 7.63
CA ILE A 67 24.27 9.89 7.46
C ILE A 67 24.23 11.39 7.69
N ARG A 68 23.87 12.15 6.66
CA ARG A 68 23.71 13.62 6.76
C ARG A 68 22.24 13.96 6.94
N THR A 69 21.98 15.02 7.69
CA THR A 69 20.61 15.46 7.98
C THR A 69 20.37 16.92 7.59
N ASN A 70 19.10 17.30 7.49
CA ASN A 70 18.68 18.70 7.25
C ASN A 70 19.04 19.67 8.38
N ARG A 71 19.57 19.17 9.51
CA ARG A 71 20.01 19.97 10.66
C ARG A 71 21.48 20.39 10.56
N GLY A 72 22.15 20.00 9.47
CA GLY A 72 23.57 20.29 9.26
C GLY A 72 24.52 19.40 10.06
N ASP A 73 24.01 18.38 10.73
CA ASP A 73 24.80 17.39 11.46
C ASP A 73 24.98 16.09 10.65
N GLN A 74 25.79 15.20 11.19
CA GLN A 74 26.00 13.86 10.63
C GLN A 74 26.07 12.81 11.74
N MET A 75 25.57 11.61 11.42
CA MET A 75 25.69 10.42 12.26
C MET A 75 26.52 9.37 11.55
N ARG A 76 27.08 8.42 12.30
CA ARG A 76 27.76 7.25 11.76
C ARG A 76 27.11 5.99 12.27
N ALA A 77 26.79 5.07 11.36
CA ALA A 77 26.16 3.80 11.69
C ALA A 77 26.92 2.64 11.04
N ARG A 78 26.98 1.49 11.73
CA ARG A 78 27.49 0.25 11.15
C ARG A 78 26.52 -0.31 10.14
N TYR A 79 25.24 -0.31 10.49
CA TYR A 79 24.14 -0.80 9.68
C TYR A 79 23.12 0.29 9.45
N VAL A 80 22.52 0.29 8.28
CA VAL A 80 21.38 1.15 7.93
C VAL A 80 20.22 0.27 7.46
N VAL A 81 19.06 0.46 8.04
CA VAL A 81 17.81 -0.16 7.58
C VAL A 81 16.87 0.94 7.11
N MET A 82 16.60 0.96 5.83
CA MET A 82 15.73 1.97 5.21
C MET A 82 14.30 1.47 5.18
N ALA A 83 13.45 2.02 6.02
CA ALA A 83 12.03 1.69 6.16
C ALA A 83 11.14 2.89 5.81
N ASN A 84 11.45 3.60 4.73
CA ASN A 84 10.79 4.85 4.33
C ASN A 84 9.31 4.68 3.96
N GLY A 85 8.90 3.47 3.58
CA GLY A 85 7.56 3.19 3.07
C GLY A 85 7.28 3.79 1.69
N PRO A 86 6.20 3.35 1.02
CA PRO A 86 5.86 3.83 -0.33
C PRO A 86 4.88 5.01 -0.34
N LEU A 87 4.17 5.29 0.76
CA LEU A 87 3.00 6.18 0.80
C LEU A 87 3.27 7.45 1.62
N HIS A 88 4.37 8.16 1.35
CA HIS A 88 4.70 9.39 2.08
C HIS A 88 4.85 10.62 1.18
N ARG A 89 5.21 10.46 -0.11
CA ARG A 89 5.32 11.57 -1.05
C ARG A 89 4.03 11.71 -1.85
N PRO A 90 3.23 12.80 -1.62
CA PRO A 90 1.99 13.03 -2.35
C PRO A 90 2.23 13.15 -3.85
N LYS A 91 1.36 12.51 -4.65
CA LYS A 91 1.34 12.69 -6.10
C LYS A 91 0.34 13.79 -6.44
N LEU A 92 0.82 14.93 -6.93
CA LEU A 92 -0.04 15.93 -7.54
C LEU A 92 -0.19 15.64 -9.03
N PRO A 93 -1.41 15.66 -9.56
CA PRO A 93 -1.64 15.45 -10.99
C PRO A 93 -1.08 16.64 -11.79
N GLY A 94 -0.57 16.36 -12.99
CA GLY A 94 -0.10 17.39 -13.92
C GLY A 94 -1.25 18.08 -14.65
N ILE A 95 -2.24 18.58 -13.90
CA ILE A 95 -3.41 19.26 -14.47
C ILE A 95 -3.01 20.67 -14.86
N LYS A 96 -3.37 21.09 -16.08
CA LYS A 96 -3.13 22.44 -16.57
C LYS A 96 -3.79 23.46 -15.64
N GLY A 97 -3.06 24.50 -15.23
CA GLY A 97 -3.59 25.59 -14.41
C GLY A 97 -3.75 25.28 -12.92
N ILE A 98 -3.24 24.12 -12.43
CA ILE A 98 -3.34 23.73 -11.02
C ILE A 98 -2.78 24.80 -10.05
N GLU A 99 -1.77 25.55 -10.51
CA GLU A 99 -1.11 26.64 -9.78
C GLU A 99 -1.90 27.97 -9.81
N THR A 100 -2.94 28.09 -10.65
CA THR A 100 -3.70 29.34 -10.81
C THR A 100 -4.86 29.46 -9.84
N PHE A 101 -5.29 28.37 -9.22
CA PHE A 101 -6.44 28.36 -8.34
C PHE A 101 -6.27 29.29 -7.13
N LYS A 102 -7.28 30.13 -6.87
CA LYS A 102 -7.25 31.15 -5.79
C LYS A 102 -7.93 30.69 -4.51
N GLY A 103 -8.68 29.60 -4.56
CA GLY A 103 -9.31 29.00 -3.39
C GLY A 103 -8.30 28.23 -2.53
N HIS A 104 -8.80 27.58 -1.49
CA HIS A 104 -7.97 26.76 -0.61
C HIS A 104 -7.65 25.41 -1.22
N THR A 105 -6.44 24.89 -1.05
CA THR A 105 -6.04 23.57 -1.55
C THR A 105 -5.22 22.78 -0.57
N PHE A 106 -5.43 21.47 -0.53
CA PHE A 106 -4.54 20.53 0.16
C PHE A 106 -4.67 19.11 -0.41
N HIS A 107 -3.63 18.31 -0.17
CA HIS A 107 -3.66 16.88 -0.45
C HIS A 107 -4.18 16.11 0.76
N THR A 108 -4.96 15.04 0.56
CA THR A 108 -5.58 14.25 1.65
C THR A 108 -4.59 13.70 2.69
N SER A 109 -3.31 13.49 2.32
CA SER A 109 -2.26 13.09 3.26
C SER A 109 -1.75 14.22 4.17
N ARG A 110 -2.17 15.44 3.89
CA ARG A 110 -1.88 16.66 4.67
C ARG A 110 -3.18 17.40 4.92
N TRP A 111 -4.13 16.70 5.56
CA TRP A 111 -5.46 17.23 5.82
C TRP A 111 -5.39 18.50 6.66
N ASP A 112 -6.08 19.55 6.21
CA ASP A 112 -6.10 20.84 6.88
C ASP A 112 -7.36 20.96 7.75
N TYR A 113 -7.23 20.55 9.01
CA TYR A 113 -8.30 20.68 10.00
C TYR A 113 -8.50 22.13 10.47
N GLU A 114 -7.53 23.01 10.29
CA GLU A 114 -7.72 24.42 10.56
C GLU A 114 -8.73 25.04 9.59
N TYR A 115 -8.67 24.63 8.33
CA TYR A 115 -9.63 25.05 7.32
C TYR A 115 -10.98 24.31 7.40
N THR A 116 -10.96 23.00 7.59
CA THR A 116 -12.18 22.15 7.53
C THR A 116 -12.93 22.08 8.84
N GLY A 117 -12.26 22.33 9.96
CA GLY A 117 -12.74 21.97 11.29
C GLY A 117 -12.74 20.46 11.50
N GLY A 118 -13.25 20.02 12.64
CA GLY A 118 -13.31 18.60 12.97
C GLY A 118 -11.96 17.95 13.25
N ASP A 119 -11.93 16.64 13.12
CA ASP A 119 -10.75 15.81 13.29
C ASP A 119 -10.81 14.56 12.38
N SER A 120 -9.98 13.57 12.64
CA SER A 120 -9.94 12.32 11.87
C SER A 120 -11.20 11.44 11.99
N ASN A 121 -12.15 11.78 12.87
CA ASN A 121 -13.44 11.12 12.98
C ASN A 121 -14.55 11.87 12.21
N GLY A 122 -14.22 13.00 11.59
CA GLY A 122 -15.16 13.82 10.85
C GLY A 122 -15.51 15.13 11.56
N GLY A 123 -16.80 15.53 11.54
CA GLY A 123 -17.23 16.77 12.18
C GLY A 123 -16.67 18.03 11.52
N LEU A 124 -16.55 18.06 10.18
CA LEU A 124 -15.89 19.09 9.38
C LEU A 124 -16.72 20.40 9.35
N SER A 125 -17.04 20.94 10.52
CA SER A 125 -18.04 22.00 10.74
C SER A 125 -17.76 23.32 10.01
N LYS A 126 -16.51 23.61 9.69
CA LYS A 126 -16.11 24.82 8.96
C LYS A 126 -16.34 24.73 7.44
N LEU A 127 -16.81 23.59 6.94
CA LEU A 127 -17.20 23.41 5.55
C LEU A 127 -18.62 23.87 5.24
N LYS A 128 -19.41 24.20 6.25
CA LYS A 128 -20.73 24.78 6.07
C LYS A 128 -20.65 26.10 5.29
N GLY A 129 -21.51 26.26 4.28
CA GLY A 129 -21.50 27.41 3.38
C GLY A 129 -20.45 27.35 2.28
N LYS A 130 -19.73 26.20 2.12
CA LYS A 130 -18.66 26.06 1.14
C LYS A 130 -18.96 25.00 0.09
N ARG A 131 -18.48 25.28 -1.14
CA ARG A 131 -18.45 24.34 -2.26
C ARG A 131 -17.08 23.67 -2.29
N ILE A 132 -17.06 22.37 -2.21
CA ILE A 132 -15.84 21.56 -2.12
C ILE A 132 -15.69 20.71 -3.37
N GLY A 133 -14.52 20.72 -3.98
CA GLY A 133 -14.11 19.78 -5.02
C GLY A 133 -13.12 18.77 -4.48
N ILE A 134 -13.32 17.47 -4.80
CA ILE A 134 -12.31 16.43 -4.51
C ILE A 134 -11.95 15.72 -5.82
N ILE A 135 -10.66 15.69 -6.15
CA ILE A 135 -10.14 15.00 -7.35
C ILE A 135 -9.63 13.63 -6.96
N GLY A 136 -10.24 12.60 -7.54
CA GLY A 136 -9.90 11.19 -7.32
C GLY A 136 -10.95 10.43 -6.53
N THR A 137 -11.07 9.14 -6.83
CA THR A 137 -12.06 8.20 -6.26
C THR A 137 -11.42 6.93 -5.70
N GLY A 138 -10.10 6.93 -5.45
CA GLY A 138 -9.38 5.81 -4.84
C GLY A 138 -9.66 5.66 -3.34
N ALA A 139 -8.97 4.71 -2.69
CA ALA A 139 -9.22 4.31 -1.31
C ALA A 139 -9.26 5.46 -0.29
N THR A 140 -8.50 6.54 -0.51
CA THR A 140 -8.55 7.71 0.37
C THR A 140 -9.83 8.52 0.17
N ALA A 141 -10.22 8.80 -1.10
CA ALA A 141 -11.44 9.51 -1.41
C ALA A 141 -12.68 8.75 -0.90
N VAL A 142 -12.69 7.43 -1.04
CA VAL A 142 -13.78 6.56 -0.53
C VAL A 142 -14.04 6.80 0.97
N GLN A 143 -13.01 7.09 1.74
CA GLN A 143 -13.12 7.39 3.16
C GLN A 143 -13.46 8.86 3.46
N CYS A 144 -13.04 9.80 2.59
CA CYS A 144 -13.24 11.23 2.82
C CYS A 144 -14.63 11.72 2.35
N VAL A 145 -15.12 11.19 1.23
CA VAL A 145 -16.36 11.65 0.57
C VAL A 145 -17.59 11.61 1.48
N PRO A 146 -17.83 10.58 2.31
CA PRO A 146 -18.96 10.59 3.23
C PRO A 146 -18.91 11.74 4.25
N HIS A 147 -17.74 12.05 4.78
CA HIS A 147 -17.56 13.16 5.75
C HIS A 147 -17.68 14.52 5.07
N LEU A 148 -17.15 14.68 3.87
CA LEU A 148 -17.29 15.89 3.07
C LEU A 148 -18.75 16.14 2.68
N GLY A 149 -19.42 15.10 2.15
CA GLY A 149 -20.84 15.19 1.76
C GLY A 149 -21.81 15.44 2.93
N ALA A 150 -21.41 15.07 4.15
CA ALA A 150 -22.19 15.38 5.36
C ALA A 150 -21.99 16.82 5.85
N SER A 151 -20.95 17.52 5.43
CA SER A 151 -20.50 18.77 6.04
C SER A 151 -20.50 19.97 5.08
N ALA A 152 -20.26 19.76 3.79
CA ALA A 152 -20.24 20.82 2.78
C ALA A 152 -21.65 21.18 2.30
N ASP A 153 -21.83 22.41 1.86
CA ASP A 153 -23.09 22.84 1.20
C ASP A 153 -23.20 22.25 -0.21
N GLN A 154 -22.08 22.09 -0.89
CA GLN A 154 -21.96 21.40 -2.17
C GLN A 154 -20.64 20.62 -2.23
N LEU A 155 -20.71 19.37 -2.67
CA LEU A 155 -19.53 18.54 -2.93
C LEU A 155 -19.53 18.07 -4.38
N PHE A 156 -18.46 18.37 -5.12
CA PHE A 156 -18.17 17.82 -6.44
C PHE A 156 -17.09 16.74 -6.33
N VAL A 157 -17.40 15.53 -6.76
CA VAL A 157 -16.46 14.40 -6.78
C VAL A 157 -16.03 14.16 -8.22
N PHE A 158 -14.79 14.56 -8.55
CA PHE A 158 -14.24 14.43 -9.90
C PHE A 158 -13.65 13.03 -10.09
N GLN A 159 -14.28 12.23 -10.94
CA GLN A 159 -13.98 10.86 -11.20
C GLN A 159 -13.32 10.63 -12.54
N ARG A 160 -12.14 9.99 -12.56
CA ARG A 160 -11.55 9.45 -13.79
C ARG A 160 -12.00 8.01 -14.05
N THR A 161 -12.05 7.20 -13.01
CA THR A 161 -12.47 5.80 -13.06
C THR A 161 -13.09 5.44 -11.71
N PRO A 162 -14.23 4.76 -11.66
CA PRO A 162 -14.83 4.34 -10.40
C PRO A 162 -13.93 3.33 -9.66
N SER A 163 -14.03 3.30 -8.35
CA SER A 163 -13.46 2.23 -7.53
C SER A 163 -14.47 1.10 -7.33
N SER A 164 -13.99 -0.13 -7.21
CA SER A 164 -14.83 -1.22 -6.74
C SER A 164 -15.08 -1.04 -5.24
N ILE A 165 -16.36 -0.93 -4.84
CA ILE A 165 -16.75 -0.65 -3.46
C ILE A 165 -17.57 -1.81 -2.92
N ASP A 166 -16.95 -2.63 -2.11
CA ASP A 166 -17.61 -3.73 -1.43
C ASP A 166 -17.97 -3.39 0.03
N VAL A 167 -18.65 -4.30 0.69
CA VAL A 167 -19.10 -4.16 2.07
C VAL A 167 -17.91 -4.22 3.02
N ARG A 168 -17.87 -3.32 3.99
CA ARG A 168 -16.86 -3.31 5.06
C ARG A 168 -17.36 -4.02 6.31
N ASN A 169 -18.61 -3.77 6.69
CA ASN A 169 -19.24 -4.34 7.86
C ASN A 169 -18.40 -4.20 9.15
N ASN A 170 -17.98 -2.95 9.43
CA ASN A 170 -17.23 -2.69 10.65
C ASN A 170 -18.12 -2.90 11.89
N ARG A 171 -17.53 -3.42 12.95
CA ARG A 171 -18.21 -3.70 14.20
C ARG A 171 -17.27 -3.60 15.40
N PRO A 172 -17.80 -3.30 16.61
CA PRO A 172 -17.04 -3.39 17.85
C PRO A 172 -16.46 -4.78 18.06
N THR A 173 -15.32 -4.86 18.71
CA THR A 173 -14.72 -6.12 19.15
C THR A 173 -15.64 -6.79 20.16
N ASP A 174 -15.93 -8.08 19.94
CA ASP A 174 -16.71 -8.86 20.87
C ASP A 174 -15.89 -9.15 22.15
N PRO A 175 -16.34 -8.69 23.33
CA PRO A 175 -15.61 -8.91 24.59
C PRO A 175 -15.47 -10.39 24.97
N GLN A 176 -16.44 -11.26 24.59
CA GLN A 176 -16.39 -12.68 24.88
C GLN A 176 -15.30 -13.34 24.03
N TRP A 177 -15.28 -13.02 22.73
CA TRP A 177 -14.21 -13.48 21.84
C TRP A 177 -12.84 -12.97 22.33
N ALA A 178 -12.71 -11.68 22.66
CA ALA A 178 -11.47 -11.11 23.14
C ALA A 178 -10.92 -11.80 24.40
N SER A 179 -11.81 -12.19 25.32
CA SER A 179 -11.43 -12.91 26.55
C SER A 179 -11.11 -14.39 26.34
N SER A 180 -11.46 -14.96 25.20
CA SER A 180 -11.19 -16.37 24.85
C SER A 180 -9.90 -16.57 24.06
N LEU A 181 -9.17 -15.51 23.76
CA LEU A 181 -7.93 -15.58 22.97
C LEU A 181 -6.81 -16.21 23.80
N GLU A 182 -6.15 -17.23 23.24
CA GLU A 182 -5.03 -17.92 23.83
C GLU A 182 -3.70 -17.38 23.22
N PRO A 183 -2.55 -17.49 23.92
CA PRO A 183 -1.28 -17.06 23.38
C PRO A 183 -0.98 -17.66 21.99
N GLY A 184 -0.52 -16.83 21.04
CA GLY A 184 -0.25 -17.23 19.65
C GLY A 184 -1.43 -16.95 18.71
N TRP A 185 -2.56 -16.44 19.21
CA TRP A 185 -3.77 -16.19 18.44
C TRP A 185 -3.56 -15.25 17.24
N GLN A 186 -2.73 -14.22 17.41
CA GLN A 186 -2.50 -13.24 16.35
C GLN A 186 -1.77 -13.89 15.18
N LYS A 187 -0.71 -14.64 15.46
CA LYS A 187 0.06 -15.35 14.44
C LYS A 187 -0.76 -16.40 13.72
N GLU A 188 -1.57 -17.19 14.45
CA GLU A 188 -2.47 -18.18 13.87
C GLU A 188 -3.45 -17.53 12.89
N ARG A 189 -4.08 -16.42 13.32
CA ARG A 189 -5.04 -15.67 12.52
C ARG A 189 -4.40 -15.02 11.29
N MET A 190 -3.18 -14.47 11.42
CA MET A 190 -2.38 -13.94 10.31
C MET A 190 -2.03 -15.01 9.28
N ASN A 191 -1.57 -16.18 9.74
CA ASN A 191 -1.23 -17.29 8.86
C ASN A 191 -2.46 -17.80 8.10
N ASN A 192 -3.60 -17.94 8.77
CA ASN A 192 -4.87 -18.31 8.18
C ASN A 192 -5.27 -17.32 7.06
N PHE A 193 -5.28 -16.04 7.37
CA PHE A 193 -5.59 -14.98 6.41
C PHE A 193 -4.64 -15.00 5.20
N ASN A 194 -3.33 -15.04 5.44
CA ASN A 194 -2.35 -15.00 4.37
C ASN A 194 -2.41 -16.24 3.47
N ALA A 195 -2.70 -17.41 4.03
CA ALA A 195 -2.94 -18.60 3.24
C ALA A 195 -4.16 -18.42 2.32
N LEU A 196 -5.28 -17.94 2.87
CA LEU A 196 -6.53 -17.78 2.11
C LEU A 196 -6.39 -16.70 1.00
N VAL A 197 -5.85 -15.52 1.31
CA VAL A 197 -5.70 -14.45 0.30
C VAL A 197 -4.61 -14.73 -0.74
N SER A 198 -3.81 -15.79 -0.53
CA SER A 198 -2.82 -16.27 -1.50
C SER A 198 -3.32 -17.45 -2.34
N GLY A 199 -4.59 -17.80 -2.24
CA GLY A 199 -5.19 -18.92 -2.96
C GLY A 199 -4.94 -20.29 -2.33
N GLY A 200 -4.46 -20.34 -1.08
CA GLY A 200 -4.31 -21.55 -0.28
C GLY A 200 -5.63 -22.00 0.34
N PHE A 201 -5.57 -23.11 1.07
CA PHE A 201 -6.71 -23.72 1.75
C PHE A 201 -6.58 -23.60 3.26
N ALA A 202 -7.68 -23.27 3.93
CA ALA A 202 -7.87 -23.44 5.35
C ALA A 202 -9.28 -24.04 5.59
N GLU A 203 -9.43 -24.88 6.63
CA GLU A 203 -10.72 -25.48 6.99
C GLU A 203 -11.73 -24.42 7.45
N VAL A 204 -11.23 -23.39 8.13
CA VAL A 204 -12.02 -22.29 8.67
C VAL A 204 -11.37 -20.97 8.24
N ASP A 205 -12.20 -20.03 7.78
CA ASP A 205 -11.79 -18.64 7.60
C ASP A 205 -11.96 -17.89 8.94
N LEU A 206 -10.85 -17.66 9.64
CA LEU A 206 -10.87 -16.98 10.93
C LEU A 206 -11.20 -15.49 10.80
N VAL A 207 -10.94 -14.88 9.66
CA VAL A 207 -11.13 -13.44 9.42
C VAL A 207 -12.50 -13.14 8.84
N ASN A 208 -12.90 -13.89 7.85
CA ASN A 208 -14.17 -13.77 7.14
C ASN A 208 -14.49 -12.31 6.79
N ASP A 209 -13.73 -11.77 5.84
CA ASP A 209 -13.88 -10.40 5.35
C ASP A 209 -13.90 -10.33 3.82
N GLY A 210 -14.04 -9.11 3.28
CA GLY A 210 -14.09 -8.93 1.84
C GLY A 210 -12.81 -9.37 1.11
N TRP A 211 -11.66 -9.42 1.77
CA TRP A 211 -10.42 -9.91 1.15
C TRP A 211 -10.42 -11.43 1.00
N THR A 212 -10.83 -12.14 2.04
CA THR A 212 -10.93 -13.60 2.00
C THR A 212 -12.09 -14.05 1.09
N ASP A 213 -13.17 -13.27 1.01
CA ASP A 213 -14.31 -13.53 0.11
C ASP A 213 -13.92 -13.45 -1.38
N ILE A 214 -13.09 -12.49 -1.77
CA ILE A 214 -12.63 -12.35 -3.16
C ILE A 214 -11.98 -13.66 -3.67
N ILE A 215 -11.09 -14.23 -2.85
CA ILE A 215 -10.38 -15.47 -3.20
C ILE A 215 -11.24 -16.71 -2.91
N GLY A 216 -12.05 -16.64 -1.86
CA GLY A 216 -12.99 -17.72 -1.48
C GLY A 216 -13.96 -18.09 -2.60
N ASN A 217 -14.50 -17.12 -3.32
CA ASN A 217 -15.39 -17.33 -4.45
C ASN A 217 -14.73 -18.15 -5.57
N LEU A 218 -13.44 -17.96 -5.82
CA LEU A 218 -12.67 -18.76 -6.76
C LEU A 218 -12.58 -20.23 -6.32
N LEU A 219 -12.24 -20.47 -5.06
CA LEU A 219 -12.11 -21.83 -4.50
C LEU A 219 -13.45 -22.55 -4.43
N ILE A 220 -14.55 -21.84 -4.16
CA ILE A 220 -15.90 -22.38 -4.17
C ILE A 220 -16.25 -22.91 -5.55
N ARG A 221 -15.97 -22.17 -6.62
CA ARG A 221 -16.21 -22.63 -8.00
C ARG A 221 -15.45 -23.90 -8.33
N LEU A 222 -14.14 -23.94 -8.02
CA LEU A 222 -13.32 -25.13 -8.26
C LEU A 222 -13.83 -26.38 -7.51
N ARG A 223 -14.51 -26.20 -6.38
CA ARG A 223 -15.09 -27.31 -5.59
C ARG A 223 -16.49 -27.73 -6.03
N GLN A 224 -17.27 -26.81 -6.60
CA GLN A 224 -18.62 -27.08 -7.10
C GLN A 224 -18.60 -27.79 -8.44
N ASP A 225 -17.49 -27.68 -9.17
CA ASP A 225 -17.31 -28.44 -10.42
C ASP A 225 -16.97 -29.91 -10.10
N ALA A 226 -17.81 -30.83 -10.53
CA ALA A 226 -17.61 -32.26 -10.33
C ALA A 226 -16.36 -32.83 -11.02
N SER A 227 -15.81 -32.09 -12.00
CA SER A 227 -14.59 -32.44 -12.74
C SER A 227 -13.86 -31.15 -13.15
N PRO A 228 -13.24 -30.43 -12.19
CA PRO A 228 -12.63 -29.16 -12.50
C PRO A 228 -11.46 -29.34 -13.48
N ASP A 229 -11.43 -28.49 -14.50
CA ASP A 229 -10.29 -28.39 -15.39
C ASP A 229 -9.15 -27.70 -14.64
N LEU A 230 -8.18 -28.51 -14.19
CA LEU A 230 -6.99 -28.05 -13.46
C LEU A 230 -5.81 -27.76 -14.40
N SER A 231 -6.01 -27.77 -15.73
CA SER A 231 -5.01 -27.27 -16.66
C SER A 231 -4.75 -25.76 -16.42
N PRO A 232 -3.58 -25.22 -16.80
CA PRO A 232 -3.34 -23.78 -16.67
C PRO A 232 -4.41 -22.92 -17.33
N GLU A 233 -4.94 -23.34 -18.49
CA GLU A 233 -6.02 -22.69 -19.21
C GLU A 233 -7.35 -22.78 -18.46
N GLY A 234 -7.67 -23.96 -17.90
CA GLY A 234 -8.87 -24.18 -17.09
C GLY A 234 -8.86 -23.34 -15.81
N LEU A 235 -7.73 -23.28 -15.11
CA LEU A 235 -7.56 -22.44 -13.92
C LEU A 235 -7.69 -20.95 -14.27
N ALA A 236 -7.06 -20.49 -15.35
CA ALA A 236 -7.18 -19.09 -15.78
C ALA A 236 -8.63 -18.72 -16.12
N ARG A 237 -9.36 -19.60 -16.80
CA ARG A 237 -10.80 -19.42 -17.12
C ARG A 237 -11.67 -19.36 -15.86
N ASN A 238 -11.43 -20.24 -14.90
CA ASN A 238 -12.19 -20.24 -13.64
C ASN A 238 -11.91 -18.98 -12.81
N LEU A 239 -10.65 -18.50 -12.80
CA LEU A 239 -10.26 -17.23 -12.19
C LEU A 239 -11.01 -16.05 -12.84
N GLU A 240 -11.08 -16.00 -14.15
CA GLU A 240 -11.78 -14.96 -14.88
C GLU A 240 -13.28 -14.95 -14.61
N LEU A 241 -13.91 -16.13 -14.58
CA LEU A 241 -15.34 -16.27 -14.27
C LEU A 241 -15.65 -15.85 -12.83
N ALA A 242 -14.82 -16.23 -11.86
CA ALA A 242 -14.98 -15.83 -10.45
C ALA A 242 -14.84 -14.29 -10.30
N ASP A 243 -13.88 -13.69 -11.02
CA ASP A 243 -13.72 -12.24 -11.07
C ASP A 243 -14.97 -11.55 -11.64
N PHE A 244 -15.51 -12.03 -12.75
CA PHE A 244 -16.73 -11.47 -13.35
C PHE A 244 -17.93 -11.56 -12.39
N GLU A 245 -18.12 -12.68 -11.71
CA GLU A 245 -19.20 -12.83 -10.73
C GLU A 245 -19.05 -11.85 -9.56
N LYS A 246 -17.85 -11.75 -9.02
CA LYS A 246 -17.60 -10.80 -7.93
C LYS A 246 -17.81 -9.37 -8.37
N MET A 247 -17.34 -9.00 -9.55
CA MET A 247 -17.53 -7.66 -10.08
C MET A 247 -19.01 -7.37 -10.41
N GLU A 248 -19.80 -8.37 -10.81
CA GLU A 248 -21.24 -8.24 -11.00
C GLU A 248 -21.98 -8.01 -9.68
N GLN A 249 -21.58 -8.71 -8.60
CA GLN A 249 -22.11 -8.44 -7.26
C GLN A 249 -21.84 -7.00 -6.82
N ILE A 250 -20.64 -6.47 -7.09
CA ILE A 250 -20.26 -5.09 -6.78
C ILE A 250 -21.10 -4.10 -7.62
N ARG A 251 -21.28 -4.32 -8.93
CA ARG A 251 -22.13 -3.49 -9.77
C ARG A 251 -23.59 -3.49 -9.34
N SER A 252 -24.12 -4.66 -9.01
CA SER A 252 -25.47 -4.80 -8.45
C SER A 252 -25.64 -4.06 -7.13
N ARG A 253 -24.60 -4.09 -6.26
CA ARG A 253 -24.60 -3.29 -5.02
C ARG A 253 -24.68 -1.80 -5.29
N VAL A 254 -23.96 -1.28 -6.29
CA VAL A 254 -24.05 0.13 -6.70
C VAL A 254 -25.48 0.46 -7.11
N GLU A 255 -26.07 -0.34 -7.98
CA GLU A 255 -27.42 -0.16 -8.51
C GLU A 255 -28.50 -0.20 -7.42
N ASN A 256 -28.33 -1.05 -6.41
CA ASN A 256 -29.26 -1.15 -5.29
C ASN A 256 -29.16 0.00 -4.28
N ILE A 257 -28.04 0.70 -4.20
CA ILE A 257 -27.81 1.74 -3.19
C ILE A 257 -27.99 3.14 -3.79
N VAL A 258 -27.49 3.38 -5.00
CA VAL A 258 -27.51 4.70 -5.64
C VAL A 258 -28.83 4.92 -6.37
N SER A 259 -29.57 5.93 -5.95
CA SER A 259 -30.96 6.15 -6.40
C SER A 259 -31.08 6.72 -7.81
N ASP A 260 -30.10 7.58 -8.23
CA ASP A 260 -30.07 8.12 -9.58
C ASP A 260 -29.42 7.12 -10.55
N PRO A 261 -30.15 6.63 -11.58
CA PRO A 261 -29.61 5.62 -12.49
C PRO A 261 -28.36 6.07 -13.25
N SER A 262 -28.26 7.35 -13.59
CA SER A 262 -27.10 7.89 -14.31
C SER A 262 -25.85 7.88 -13.42
N THR A 263 -25.96 8.35 -12.20
CA THR A 263 -24.88 8.30 -11.21
C THR A 263 -24.49 6.86 -10.87
N ALA A 264 -25.48 5.96 -10.73
CA ALA A 264 -25.24 4.54 -10.49
C ALA A 264 -24.41 3.93 -11.63
N GLU A 265 -24.74 4.20 -12.90
CA GLU A 265 -24.00 3.67 -14.04
C GLU A 265 -22.54 4.16 -14.06
N HIS A 266 -22.29 5.44 -13.78
CA HIS A 266 -20.93 5.99 -13.71
C HIS A 266 -20.12 5.48 -12.52
N LEU A 267 -20.76 4.98 -11.44
CA LEU A 267 -20.07 4.39 -10.29
C LEU A 267 -19.80 2.88 -10.44
N LYS A 268 -20.32 2.22 -11.48
CA LYS A 268 -20.07 0.81 -11.75
C LYS A 268 -18.65 0.56 -12.27
N PRO A 269 -17.84 -0.28 -11.61
CA PRO A 269 -16.49 -0.60 -12.10
C PRO A 269 -16.55 -1.65 -13.22
N TRP A 270 -16.23 -1.24 -14.46
CA TRP A 270 -16.19 -2.08 -15.65
C TRP A 270 -14.77 -2.56 -15.96
N TYR A 271 -14.04 -3.04 -14.95
CA TYR A 271 -12.70 -3.58 -15.06
C TYR A 271 -12.55 -4.80 -14.12
N ARG A 272 -11.53 -5.62 -14.33
CA ARG A 272 -11.23 -6.76 -13.46
C ARG A 272 -10.79 -6.29 -12.07
N GLN A 273 -11.19 -7.01 -11.03
CA GLN A 273 -11.07 -6.54 -9.65
C GLN A 273 -9.67 -6.05 -9.24
N PHE A 274 -8.64 -6.82 -9.52
CA PHE A 274 -7.26 -6.45 -9.17
C PHE A 274 -6.59 -5.48 -10.14
N CYS A 275 -7.29 -4.98 -11.15
CA CYS A 275 -6.80 -3.87 -11.96
C CYS A 275 -6.61 -2.59 -11.13
N LYS A 276 -7.41 -2.43 -10.08
CA LYS A 276 -7.30 -1.37 -9.09
C LYS A 276 -7.40 -1.98 -7.69
N ARG A 277 -6.94 -1.22 -6.69
CA ARG A 277 -7.09 -1.65 -5.30
C ARG A 277 -8.56 -1.80 -4.94
N PRO A 278 -9.03 -2.98 -4.53
CA PRO A 278 -10.39 -3.14 -3.98
C PRO A 278 -10.59 -2.23 -2.76
N CYS A 279 -11.77 -1.64 -2.66
CA CYS A 279 -12.16 -0.78 -1.55
C CYS A 279 -13.39 -1.36 -0.84
N PHE A 280 -13.48 -1.11 0.47
CA PHE A 280 -14.58 -1.58 1.32
C PHE A 280 -15.12 -0.39 2.11
N HIS A 281 -16.39 -0.06 1.93
CA HIS A 281 -17.02 1.03 2.66
C HIS A 281 -18.54 0.89 2.65
N ASP A 282 -19.17 1.18 3.78
CA ASP A 282 -20.62 1.03 3.91
C ASP A 282 -21.39 2.27 3.47
N ASP A 283 -20.82 3.48 3.63
CA ASP A 283 -21.51 4.76 3.42
C ASP A 283 -21.18 5.47 2.10
N TYR A 284 -20.08 5.09 1.42
CA TYR A 284 -19.58 5.83 0.24
C TYR A 284 -20.63 5.94 -0.87
N LEU A 285 -21.24 4.83 -1.26
CA LEU A 285 -22.24 4.81 -2.34
C LEU A 285 -23.50 5.59 -1.96
N ALA A 286 -23.99 5.42 -0.74
CA ALA A 286 -25.16 6.13 -0.23
C ALA A 286 -24.95 7.66 -0.15
N THR A 287 -23.70 8.12 -0.10
CA THR A 287 -23.40 9.55 -0.06
C THR A 287 -23.86 10.26 -1.34
N PHE A 288 -23.85 9.58 -2.49
CA PHE A 288 -24.31 10.15 -3.77
C PHE A 288 -25.83 10.31 -3.88
N ASN A 289 -26.60 9.82 -2.91
CA ASN A 289 -28.04 10.11 -2.81
C ASN A 289 -28.33 11.45 -2.14
N ARG A 290 -27.30 12.16 -1.63
CA ARG A 290 -27.47 13.50 -1.06
C ARG A 290 -27.61 14.53 -2.17
N PRO A 291 -28.60 15.45 -2.10
CA PRO A 291 -28.79 16.47 -3.14
C PRO A 291 -27.62 17.47 -3.23
N THR A 292 -26.76 17.50 -2.21
CA THR A 292 -25.58 18.36 -2.14
C THR A 292 -24.31 17.66 -2.65
N VAL A 293 -24.39 16.44 -3.15
CA VAL A 293 -23.23 15.66 -3.63
C VAL A 293 -23.42 15.30 -5.10
N GLU A 294 -22.51 15.74 -5.92
CA GLU A 294 -22.54 15.50 -7.37
C GLU A 294 -21.30 14.76 -7.83
N LEU A 295 -21.51 13.68 -8.58
CA LEU A 295 -20.45 12.95 -9.26
C LEU A 295 -20.18 13.60 -10.62
N ILE A 296 -18.94 14.03 -10.84
CA ILE A 296 -18.48 14.56 -12.12
C ILE A 296 -17.61 13.52 -12.80
N ASP A 297 -18.22 12.72 -13.67
CA ASP A 297 -17.48 11.72 -14.44
C ASP A 297 -16.76 12.34 -15.64
N THR A 298 -15.50 11.98 -15.80
CA THR A 298 -14.62 12.53 -16.85
C THR A 298 -14.40 11.55 -18.00
N ASP A 299 -15.18 10.48 -18.12
CA ASP A 299 -15.06 9.43 -19.15
C ASP A 299 -13.62 8.86 -19.26
N GLY A 300 -12.94 8.72 -18.14
CA GLY A 300 -11.57 8.19 -18.10
C GLY A 300 -10.46 9.18 -18.44
N LEU A 301 -10.79 10.38 -18.91
CA LEU A 301 -9.82 11.38 -19.38
C LEU A 301 -9.20 12.21 -18.23
N GLY A 302 -9.90 12.32 -17.10
CA GLY A 302 -9.54 13.23 -16.02
C GLY A 302 -10.10 14.63 -16.25
N VAL A 303 -9.78 15.58 -15.36
CA VAL A 303 -10.23 16.97 -15.49
C VAL A 303 -9.43 17.72 -16.57
N ASP A 304 -10.09 18.63 -17.31
CA ASP A 304 -9.47 19.35 -18.42
C ASP A 304 -8.41 20.34 -17.93
N CYS A 305 -8.78 21.17 -16.96
CA CYS A 305 -7.89 22.13 -16.31
C CYS A 305 -8.47 22.63 -14.99
N VAL A 306 -7.63 23.33 -14.24
CA VAL A 306 -8.01 24.13 -13.08
C VAL A 306 -7.91 25.59 -13.45
N THR A 307 -8.89 26.41 -13.03
CA THR A 307 -8.94 27.85 -13.23
C THR A 307 -8.70 28.58 -11.90
N GLU A 308 -8.76 29.89 -11.90
CA GLU A 308 -8.72 30.69 -10.67
C GLU A 308 -9.89 30.39 -9.71
N LYS A 309 -11.03 29.90 -10.23
CA LYS A 309 -12.28 29.72 -9.48
C LYS A 309 -12.69 28.25 -9.26
N GLY A 310 -12.17 27.33 -10.06
CA GLY A 310 -12.67 25.95 -9.99
C GLY A 310 -11.99 24.97 -10.92
N VAL A 311 -12.74 23.95 -11.29
CA VAL A 311 -12.28 22.83 -12.12
C VAL A 311 -13.13 22.76 -13.37
N VAL A 312 -12.49 22.58 -14.53
CA VAL A 312 -13.18 22.41 -15.81
C VAL A 312 -13.20 20.94 -16.20
N VAL A 313 -14.38 20.44 -16.54
CA VAL A 313 -14.59 19.10 -17.11
C VAL A 313 -15.53 19.21 -18.30
N LYS A 314 -15.12 18.69 -19.46
CA LYS A 314 -15.91 18.75 -20.72
C LYS A 314 -16.35 20.16 -21.07
N GLY A 315 -15.49 21.16 -20.80
CA GLY A 315 -15.75 22.57 -21.05
C GLY A 315 -16.69 23.26 -20.04
N ILE A 316 -17.17 22.55 -19.01
CA ILE A 316 -18.02 23.10 -17.94
C ILE A 316 -17.16 23.42 -16.74
N GLU A 317 -17.23 24.65 -16.23
CA GLU A 317 -16.54 25.08 -15.02
C GLU A 317 -17.39 24.82 -13.77
N TYR A 318 -16.82 24.11 -12.83
CA TYR A 318 -17.37 23.83 -11.49
C TYR A 318 -16.65 24.73 -10.48
N GLU A 319 -17.31 25.79 -10.06
CA GLU A 319 -16.73 26.73 -9.08
C GLU A 319 -16.68 26.07 -7.69
N VAL A 320 -15.53 26.15 -7.04
CA VAL A 320 -15.28 25.60 -5.69
C VAL A 320 -14.52 26.59 -4.82
N ASP A 321 -14.77 26.55 -3.51
CA ASP A 321 -14.07 27.35 -2.52
C ASP A 321 -12.81 26.63 -2.01
N CYS A 322 -12.82 25.28 -2.12
CA CYS A 322 -11.68 24.44 -1.75
C CYS A 322 -11.56 23.26 -2.72
N LEU A 323 -10.31 22.94 -3.12
CA LEU A 323 -9.97 21.82 -3.98
C LEU A 323 -9.06 20.83 -3.22
N ILE A 324 -9.56 19.62 -3.03
CA ILE A 324 -8.87 18.55 -2.29
C ILE A 324 -8.30 17.52 -3.27
N TYR A 325 -7.04 17.22 -3.15
CA TYR A 325 -6.38 16.21 -3.98
C TYR A 325 -6.34 14.85 -3.28
N ALA A 326 -7.15 13.89 -3.75
CA ALA A 326 -7.12 12.48 -3.34
C ALA A 326 -6.40 11.63 -4.39
N THR A 327 -5.27 12.12 -4.89
CA THR A 327 -4.57 11.64 -6.08
C THR A 327 -3.44 10.64 -5.77
N GLY A 328 -3.35 10.21 -4.52
CA GLY A 328 -2.42 9.16 -4.07
C GLY A 328 -0.97 9.64 -3.91
N PHE A 329 -0.03 8.71 -4.12
CA PHE A 329 1.38 8.89 -3.81
C PHE A 329 2.27 8.51 -5.00
N GLU A 330 3.51 8.98 -4.99
CA GLU A 330 4.54 8.63 -5.99
C GLU A 330 5.07 7.20 -5.76
N VAL A 331 4.29 6.15 -5.99
CA VAL A 331 4.70 4.76 -5.75
C VAL A 331 5.58 4.18 -6.86
N GLY A 332 5.45 4.67 -8.10
CA GLY A 332 6.18 4.18 -9.28
C GLY A 332 7.45 4.97 -9.64
N THR A 333 7.90 5.91 -8.81
CA THR A 333 9.11 6.69 -9.05
C THR A 333 10.36 6.02 -8.48
N ASN A 334 11.55 6.46 -8.90
CA ASN A 334 12.83 5.95 -8.41
C ASN A 334 12.91 6.04 -6.88
N PHE A 335 13.63 5.08 -6.28
CA PHE A 335 13.73 4.97 -4.83
C PHE A 335 14.26 6.26 -4.18
N SER A 336 15.37 6.82 -4.68
CA SER A 336 15.96 8.05 -4.15
C SER A 336 15.01 9.25 -4.22
N ARG A 337 14.24 9.36 -5.32
CA ARG A 337 13.20 10.39 -5.42
C ARG A 337 12.13 10.23 -4.36
N ARG A 338 11.68 9.00 -4.09
CA ARG A 338 10.69 8.73 -3.04
C ARG A 338 11.27 8.95 -1.66
N ALA A 339 12.47 8.42 -1.41
CA ALA A 339 13.17 8.56 -0.14
C ALA A 339 13.49 10.03 0.18
N GLY A 340 13.74 10.86 -0.85
CA GLY A 340 14.09 12.26 -0.70
C GLY A 340 15.60 12.49 -0.54
N TYR A 341 16.41 11.45 -0.62
CA TYR A 341 17.87 11.50 -0.52
C TYR A 341 18.54 10.46 -1.40
N GLU A 342 19.81 10.68 -1.73
CA GLU A 342 20.64 9.73 -2.49
C GLU A 342 21.50 8.88 -1.56
N ILE A 343 21.83 7.69 -2.01
CA ILE A 343 22.61 6.68 -1.31
C ILE A 343 23.83 6.37 -2.16
N TYR A 344 25.03 6.61 -1.60
CA TYR A 344 26.31 6.38 -2.25
C TYR A 344 27.01 5.19 -1.60
N GLY A 345 27.20 4.13 -2.36
CA GLY A 345 27.88 2.91 -1.93
C GLY A 345 29.40 2.96 -2.14
N ILE A 346 30.00 1.80 -2.36
CA ILE A 346 31.42 1.60 -2.64
C ILE A 346 31.83 2.39 -3.89
N GLY A 347 33.01 3.02 -3.82
CA GLY A 347 33.52 3.85 -4.91
C GLY A 347 32.66 5.09 -5.21
N GLY A 348 31.68 5.42 -4.37
CA GLY A 348 30.77 6.55 -4.56
C GLY A 348 29.68 6.35 -5.60
N LYS A 349 29.45 5.12 -6.08
CA LYS A 349 28.35 4.80 -6.99
C LYS A 349 27.01 5.04 -6.31
N SER A 350 26.08 5.75 -6.96
CA SER A 350 24.76 6.01 -6.39
C SER A 350 23.81 4.81 -6.58
N LEU A 351 22.82 4.68 -5.68
CA LEU A 351 21.77 3.68 -5.84
C LEU A 351 20.91 3.96 -7.08
N THR A 352 20.72 5.24 -7.42
CA THR A 352 20.01 5.65 -8.64
C THR A 352 20.72 5.15 -9.90
N GLU A 353 22.06 5.24 -9.95
CA GLU A 353 22.85 4.68 -11.06
C GLU A 353 22.80 3.16 -11.08
N HIS A 354 22.90 2.52 -9.91
CA HIS A 354 22.87 1.06 -9.82
C HIS A 354 21.51 0.49 -10.26
N TRP A 355 20.43 1.20 -9.97
CA TRP A 355 19.06 0.79 -10.31
C TRP A 355 18.49 1.51 -11.54
N GLN A 356 19.34 2.03 -12.45
CA GLN A 356 18.87 2.82 -13.60
C GLN A 356 17.93 2.04 -14.54
N ASP A 357 18.18 0.73 -14.70
CA ASP A 357 17.40 -0.16 -15.54
C ASP A 357 16.31 -0.95 -14.79
N GLY A 358 16.16 -0.68 -13.49
CA GLY A 358 15.25 -1.34 -12.57
C GLY A 358 15.94 -1.71 -11.26
N ALA A 359 15.15 -2.10 -10.26
CA ALA A 359 15.68 -2.48 -8.96
C ALA A 359 16.58 -3.73 -9.08
N ARG A 360 17.67 -3.72 -8.35
CA ARG A 360 18.63 -4.83 -8.25
C ARG A 360 18.88 -5.11 -6.78
N THR A 361 18.41 -6.25 -6.32
CA THR A 361 18.57 -6.67 -4.91
C THR A 361 18.80 -8.16 -4.82
N PHE A 362 19.22 -8.61 -3.65
CA PHE A 362 19.12 -10.00 -3.22
C PHE A 362 18.04 -10.11 -2.16
N HIS A 363 17.05 -10.99 -2.35
CA HIS A 363 15.87 -11.19 -1.51
C HIS A 363 14.99 -9.93 -1.26
N GLY A 364 15.18 -8.87 -2.06
CA GLY A 364 14.49 -7.60 -1.84
C GLY A 364 15.12 -6.67 -0.79
N PHE A 365 16.24 -7.03 -0.17
CA PHE A 365 16.80 -6.31 0.98
C PHE A 365 18.17 -5.69 0.74
N HIS A 366 19.01 -6.31 -0.05
CA HIS A 366 20.40 -5.89 -0.24
C HIS A 366 20.67 -5.56 -1.69
N SER A 367 21.55 -4.58 -1.94
CA SER A 367 22.10 -4.31 -3.27
C SER A 367 23.62 -4.46 -3.25
N HIS A 368 24.19 -5.05 -4.30
CA HIS A 368 25.63 -5.16 -4.47
C HIS A 368 26.29 -3.78 -4.55
N GLY A 369 27.38 -3.59 -3.84
CA GLY A 369 28.07 -2.30 -3.71
C GLY A 369 27.52 -1.39 -2.60
N PHE A 370 26.50 -1.85 -1.84
CA PHE A 370 25.90 -1.11 -0.72
C PHE A 370 25.98 -1.92 0.58
N PRO A 371 27.20 -2.14 1.13
CA PRO A 371 27.38 -3.02 2.27
C PRO A 371 26.66 -2.52 3.52
N ASN A 372 26.22 -3.42 4.39
CA ASN A 372 25.53 -3.11 5.64
C ASN A 372 24.27 -2.25 5.48
N CYS A 373 23.68 -2.20 4.28
CA CYS A 373 22.50 -1.42 3.96
C CYS A 373 21.34 -2.34 3.57
N PHE A 374 20.23 -2.20 4.27
CA PHE A 374 19.04 -3.02 4.07
C PHE A 374 17.87 -2.13 3.66
N ILE A 375 17.07 -2.61 2.70
CA ILE A 375 15.91 -1.90 2.20
C ILE A 375 14.65 -2.68 2.55
N VAL A 376 13.78 -2.12 3.37
CA VAL A 376 12.47 -2.69 3.69
C VAL A 376 11.44 -2.10 2.73
N SER A 377 10.97 -2.91 1.78
CA SER A 377 10.02 -2.45 0.75
C SER A 377 9.26 -3.61 0.11
N GLY A 378 8.30 -3.31 -0.79
CA GLY A 378 7.65 -4.31 -1.66
C GLY A 378 8.43 -4.63 -2.95
N VAL A 379 9.58 -3.98 -3.18
CA VAL A 379 10.38 -4.16 -4.40
C VAL A 379 11.15 -5.46 -4.32
N GLN A 380 10.98 -6.34 -5.30
CA GLN A 380 11.62 -7.65 -5.39
C GLN A 380 11.42 -8.55 -4.17
N SER A 381 10.40 -8.27 -3.35
CA SER A 381 10.05 -9.00 -2.13
C SER A 381 8.58 -9.44 -2.14
N GLY A 382 8.14 -10.18 -1.13
CA GLY A 382 6.74 -10.58 -0.99
C GLY A 382 5.82 -9.38 -0.85
N PHE A 383 4.63 -9.49 -1.41
CA PHE A 383 3.57 -8.51 -1.28
C PHE A 383 2.25 -9.20 -0.92
N THR A 384 1.58 -8.70 0.12
CA THR A 384 0.24 -9.12 0.53
C THR A 384 -0.59 -7.91 0.94
N VAL A 385 -1.90 -8.06 0.95
CA VAL A 385 -2.82 -7.02 1.44
C VAL A 385 -2.62 -6.73 2.93
N ASN A 386 -2.16 -7.71 3.70
CA ASN A 386 -1.66 -7.52 5.06
C ASN A 386 -0.18 -7.08 5.03
N PHE A 387 0.03 -5.85 4.60
CA PHE A 387 1.38 -5.30 4.41
C PHE A 387 2.27 -5.34 5.68
N PRO A 388 1.77 -5.04 6.90
CA PRO A 388 2.57 -5.17 8.12
C PRO A 388 3.14 -6.57 8.36
N HIS A 389 2.43 -7.62 8.02
CA HIS A 389 2.97 -8.99 8.09
C HIS A 389 4.22 -9.16 7.21
N MET A 390 4.18 -8.63 5.97
CA MET A 390 5.38 -8.69 5.12
C MET A 390 6.55 -7.89 5.72
N LEU A 391 6.28 -6.75 6.33
CA LEU A 391 7.32 -5.97 7.00
C LEU A 391 7.91 -6.72 8.20
N GLU A 392 7.10 -7.47 8.94
CA GLU A 392 7.55 -8.31 10.04
C GLU A 392 8.49 -9.43 9.54
N GLU A 393 8.12 -10.14 8.49
CA GLU A 393 8.97 -11.20 7.91
C GLU A 393 10.29 -10.64 7.36
N GLN A 394 10.26 -9.45 6.76
CA GLN A 394 11.46 -8.74 6.32
C GLN A 394 12.35 -8.34 7.52
N ALA A 395 11.75 -7.77 8.55
CA ALA A 395 12.47 -7.38 9.75
C ALA A 395 13.12 -8.58 10.46
N ARG A 396 12.40 -9.71 10.54
CA ARG A 396 12.92 -10.98 11.10
C ARG A 396 14.11 -11.50 10.31
N HIS A 397 14.06 -11.44 8.98
CA HIS A 397 15.17 -11.85 8.12
C HIS A 397 16.40 -10.96 8.31
N ILE A 398 16.22 -9.64 8.33
CA ILE A 398 17.30 -8.68 8.58
C ILE A 398 17.90 -8.89 9.99
N ALA A 399 17.05 -9.07 11.01
CA ALA A 399 17.50 -9.32 12.38
C ALA A 399 18.37 -10.58 12.48
N HIS A 400 18.00 -11.66 11.80
CA HIS A 400 18.80 -12.90 11.75
C HIS A 400 20.20 -12.66 11.17
N ILE A 401 20.32 -11.88 10.08
CA ILE A 401 21.60 -11.53 9.48
C ILE A 401 22.44 -10.68 10.42
N LEU A 402 21.82 -9.69 11.09
CA LEU A 402 22.51 -8.82 12.03
C LEU A 402 22.98 -9.56 13.28
N GLU A 403 22.20 -10.49 13.79
CA GLU A 403 22.56 -11.37 14.92
C GLU A 403 23.76 -12.25 14.56
N HIS A 404 23.75 -12.87 13.37
CA HIS A 404 24.88 -13.64 12.88
C HIS A 404 26.15 -12.78 12.79
N ALA A 405 26.02 -11.57 12.24
CA ALA A 405 27.16 -10.66 12.10
C ALA A 405 27.72 -10.20 13.45
N GLN A 406 26.86 -9.93 14.44
CA GLN A 406 27.30 -9.55 15.78
C GLN A 406 28.00 -10.71 16.50
N THR A 407 27.45 -11.91 16.40
CA THR A 407 28.00 -13.12 17.04
C THR A 407 29.39 -13.47 16.50
N ASN A 408 29.64 -13.22 15.20
CA ASN A 408 30.89 -13.59 14.53
C ASN A 408 31.84 -12.39 14.29
N ASP A 409 31.61 -11.23 14.94
CA ASP A 409 32.37 -9.97 14.79
C ASP A 409 32.52 -9.52 13.33
N ILE A 410 31.51 -9.74 12.49
CA ILE A 410 31.48 -9.32 11.10
C ILE A 410 31.28 -7.80 11.04
N LYS A 411 32.17 -7.11 10.35
CA LYS A 411 32.14 -5.65 10.19
C LYS A 411 31.47 -5.20 8.90
N ARG A 412 31.57 -6.02 7.85
CA ARG A 412 30.98 -5.72 6.54
C ARG A 412 30.22 -6.93 6.03
N ILE A 413 28.96 -6.71 5.69
CA ILE A 413 28.06 -7.65 5.02
C ILE A 413 27.78 -7.08 3.64
N GLU A 414 28.04 -7.82 2.59
CA GLU A 414 27.78 -7.39 1.22
C GLU A 414 27.23 -8.54 0.41
N VAL A 415 26.21 -8.27 -0.38
CA VAL A 415 25.71 -9.26 -1.34
C VAL A 415 26.70 -9.40 -2.50
N THR A 416 26.90 -10.64 -2.98
CA THR A 416 27.71 -10.88 -4.17
C THR A 416 26.96 -10.44 -5.43
N GLU A 417 27.67 -9.96 -6.45
CA GLU A 417 27.06 -9.57 -7.74
C GLU A 417 26.29 -10.73 -8.37
N GLU A 418 26.82 -11.94 -8.28
CA GLU A 418 26.21 -13.17 -8.77
C GLU A 418 24.85 -13.46 -8.09
N SER A 419 24.75 -13.27 -6.78
CA SER A 419 23.51 -13.53 -6.04
C SER A 419 22.45 -12.46 -6.29
N GLU A 420 22.86 -11.21 -6.47
CA GLU A 420 21.97 -10.13 -6.90
C GLU A 420 21.41 -10.41 -8.30
N GLU A 421 22.26 -10.79 -9.27
CA GLU A 421 21.84 -11.11 -10.63
C GLU A 421 20.88 -12.30 -10.66
N TRP A 422 21.22 -13.38 -9.96
CA TRP A 422 20.36 -14.56 -9.86
C TRP A 422 18.97 -14.21 -9.33
N TRP A 423 18.87 -13.30 -8.34
CA TRP A 423 17.59 -12.88 -7.79
C TRP A 423 16.80 -12.02 -8.78
N VAL A 424 17.48 -11.11 -9.48
CA VAL A 424 16.87 -10.30 -10.54
C VAL A 424 16.28 -11.19 -11.64
N GLU A 425 17.03 -12.17 -12.13
CA GLU A 425 16.55 -13.13 -13.12
C GLU A 425 15.32 -13.91 -12.62
N ARG A 426 15.33 -14.32 -11.35
CA ARG A 426 14.20 -15.00 -10.72
C ARG A 426 12.96 -14.10 -10.66
N ILE A 427 13.10 -12.83 -10.30
CA ILE A 427 12.00 -11.87 -10.31
C ILE A 427 11.41 -11.72 -11.70
N ILE A 428 12.26 -11.54 -12.71
CA ILE A 428 11.84 -11.40 -14.12
C ILE A 428 11.09 -12.64 -14.59
N SER A 429 11.64 -13.83 -14.34
CA SER A 429 11.03 -15.10 -14.77
C SER A 429 9.64 -15.34 -14.15
N LEU A 430 9.42 -14.96 -12.89
CA LEU A 430 8.16 -15.13 -12.21
C LEU A 430 7.11 -14.05 -12.55
N SER A 431 7.53 -12.94 -13.16
CA SER A 431 6.64 -11.79 -13.42
C SER A 431 5.87 -11.89 -14.74
N GLN A 432 6.20 -12.81 -15.63
CA GLN A 432 5.64 -12.86 -16.99
C GLN A 432 4.12 -13.02 -17.04
N ASN A 433 3.53 -13.79 -16.11
CA ASN A 433 2.08 -14.00 -16.05
C ASN A 433 1.32 -12.75 -15.58
N ASN A 434 1.94 -11.88 -14.80
CA ASN A 434 1.31 -10.66 -14.29
C ASN A 434 1.25 -9.54 -15.34
N ILE A 435 2.13 -9.52 -16.32
CA ILE A 435 2.19 -8.46 -17.35
C ILE A 435 0.94 -8.48 -18.21
N GLN A 436 0.54 -9.62 -18.73
CA GLN A 436 -0.66 -9.76 -19.56
C GLN A 436 -1.93 -9.28 -18.84
N PHE A 437 -2.02 -9.61 -17.55
CA PHE A 437 -3.13 -9.12 -16.72
C PHE A 437 -3.09 -7.59 -16.62
N LEU A 438 -1.94 -7.00 -16.29
CA LEU A 438 -1.79 -5.55 -16.11
C LEU A 438 -2.00 -4.76 -17.42
N GLU A 439 -1.64 -5.34 -18.57
CA GLU A 439 -1.90 -4.74 -19.89
C GLU A 439 -3.38 -4.68 -20.24
N SER A 440 -4.17 -5.62 -19.74
CA SER A 440 -5.63 -5.63 -19.90
C SER A 440 -6.36 -4.63 -18.99
N CYS A 441 -5.66 -4.07 -18.02
CA CYS A 441 -6.26 -3.19 -17.01
C CYS A 441 -6.39 -1.74 -17.46
N THR A 442 -7.44 -1.06 -17.00
CA THR A 442 -7.55 0.40 -17.13
C THR A 442 -6.36 1.12 -16.50
N PRO A 443 -5.91 2.27 -17.07
CA PRO A 443 -4.80 3.02 -16.52
C PRO A 443 -4.93 3.33 -15.03
N GLY A 444 -3.87 3.09 -14.28
CA GLY A 444 -3.80 3.32 -12.83
C GLY A 444 -2.37 3.12 -12.30
N TYR A 445 -2.19 3.32 -11.01
CA TYR A 445 -0.85 3.21 -10.42
C TYR A 445 -0.31 1.76 -10.39
N TYR A 446 -1.17 0.74 -10.46
CA TYR A 446 -0.75 -0.68 -10.52
C TYR A 446 -0.08 -1.04 -11.84
N ASN A 447 -0.49 -0.42 -12.95
CA ASN A 447 0.05 -0.68 -14.28
C ASN A 447 0.80 0.52 -14.88
N ASN A 448 1.38 1.38 -14.03
CA ASN A 448 2.14 2.56 -14.43
C ASN A 448 1.38 3.44 -15.44
N GLU A 449 0.11 3.73 -15.13
CA GLU A 449 -0.80 4.52 -15.98
C GLU A 449 -0.97 3.92 -17.39
N GLY A 450 -1.11 2.59 -17.47
CA GLY A 450 -1.31 1.85 -18.71
C GLY A 450 -0.02 1.48 -19.47
N LYS A 451 1.14 1.61 -18.83
CA LYS A 451 2.46 1.27 -19.40
C LYS A 451 3.23 0.29 -18.50
N PRO A 452 2.72 -0.94 -18.26
CA PRO A 452 3.29 -1.85 -17.27
C PRO A 452 4.72 -2.29 -17.59
N ALA A 453 5.08 -2.43 -18.88
CA ALA A 453 6.37 -2.97 -19.30
C ALA A 453 7.57 -2.00 -19.14
N ALA A 454 7.34 -0.68 -19.04
CA ALA A 454 8.42 0.30 -19.18
C ALA A 454 9.48 0.28 -18.04
N ARG A 455 9.17 -0.24 -16.85
CA ARG A 455 10.09 -0.41 -15.69
C ARG A 455 9.60 -1.48 -14.69
N GLY A 456 8.46 -2.13 -14.98
CA GLY A 456 7.67 -2.81 -13.96
C GLY A 456 8.16 -4.20 -13.59
N VAL A 457 8.74 -4.93 -14.52
CA VAL A 457 9.01 -6.37 -14.35
C VAL A 457 10.09 -6.58 -13.30
N GLN A 458 11.24 -5.97 -13.50
CA GLN A 458 12.39 -6.11 -12.60
C GLN A 458 12.17 -5.44 -11.24
N SER A 459 11.41 -4.35 -11.19
CA SER A 459 11.08 -3.63 -9.95
C SER A 459 9.79 -4.10 -9.27
N GLY A 460 9.18 -5.15 -9.80
CA GLY A 460 7.96 -5.75 -9.25
C GLY A 460 8.19 -6.51 -7.95
N SER A 461 7.10 -6.99 -7.36
CA SER A 461 7.16 -7.94 -6.23
C SER A 461 7.48 -9.35 -6.71
N TYR A 462 7.82 -10.23 -5.76
CA TYR A 462 8.08 -11.65 -6.03
C TYR A 462 6.84 -12.36 -6.60
N GLY A 463 6.89 -12.76 -7.85
CA GLY A 463 5.75 -13.29 -8.61
C GLY A 463 5.25 -14.67 -8.14
N GLY A 464 6.00 -15.38 -7.30
CA GLY A 464 5.56 -16.62 -6.66
C GLY A 464 4.57 -16.44 -5.50
N GLY A 465 4.24 -15.18 -5.15
CA GLY A 465 3.33 -14.83 -4.07
C GLY A 465 4.00 -14.75 -2.70
N PRO A 466 3.28 -14.18 -1.70
CA PRO A 466 3.85 -13.87 -0.38
C PRO A 466 4.22 -15.13 0.42
N VAL A 467 3.43 -16.19 0.35
CA VAL A 467 3.69 -17.43 1.08
C VAL A 467 4.98 -18.09 0.59
N ALA A 468 5.14 -18.24 -0.73
CA ALA A 468 6.36 -18.82 -1.32
C ALA A 468 7.60 -17.92 -1.06
N PHE A 469 7.43 -16.60 -1.02
CA PHE A 469 8.51 -15.71 -0.64
C PHE A 469 8.99 -15.93 0.80
N VAL A 470 8.07 -16.03 1.75
CA VAL A 470 8.39 -16.32 3.16
C VAL A 470 9.13 -17.67 3.28
N GLN A 471 8.67 -18.70 2.56
CA GLN A 471 9.35 -20.00 2.53
C GLN A 471 10.80 -19.91 2.02
N VAL A 472 11.05 -19.10 0.97
CA VAL A 472 12.43 -18.84 0.49
C VAL A 472 13.30 -18.25 1.61
N LEU A 473 12.78 -17.27 2.35
CA LEU A 473 13.52 -16.64 3.45
C LEU A 473 13.75 -17.61 4.63
N GLU A 474 12.74 -18.41 4.97
CA GLU A 474 12.82 -19.40 6.05
C GLU A 474 13.84 -20.50 5.70
N GLN A 475 13.81 -21.02 4.48
CA GLN A 475 14.77 -22.01 4.03
C GLN A 475 16.21 -21.46 4.07
N TRP A 476 16.42 -20.25 3.58
CA TRP A 476 17.73 -19.62 3.61
C TRP A 476 18.25 -19.41 5.04
N ARG A 477 17.40 -19.00 5.96
CA ARG A 477 17.75 -18.89 7.38
C ARG A 477 18.09 -20.25 8.00
N ALA A 478 17.34 -21.29 7.64
CA ALA A 478 17.56 -22.65 8.17
C ALA A 478 18.88 -23.29 7.68
N GLU A 479 19.31 -22.96 6.46
CA GLU A 479 20.61 -23.37 5.93
C GLU A 479 21.78 -22.77 6.72
N GLY A 480 21.66 -21.54 7.21
CA GLY A 480 22.57 -20.91 8.17
C GLY A 480 23.95 -20.54 7.63
N ASP A 481 24.25 -20.80 6.36
CA ASP A 481 25.55 -20.58 5.71
C ASP A 481 25.75 -19.16 5.17
N MET A 482 24.74 -18.27 5.32
CA MET A 482 24.72 -16.91 4.78
C MET A 482 25.01 -16.86 3.28
N ARG A 483 24.57 -17.86 2.54
CA ARG A 483 24.82 -18.01 1.10
C ARG A 483 24.44 -16.74 0.33
N GLY A 484 25.32 -16.33 -0.57
CA GLY A 484 25.14 -15.12 -1.39
C GLY A 484 25.63 -13.84 -0.73
N LEU A 485 26.13 -13.91 0.52
CA LEU A 485 26.74 -12.79 1.23
C LEU A 485 28.24 -12.99 1.38
N THR A 486 29.00 -11.91 1.16
CA THR A 486 30.40 -11.81 1.55
C THR A 486 30.48 -11.18 2.93
N LEU A 487 31.11 -11.88 3.88
CA LEU A 487 31.24 -11.47 5.27
C LEU A 487 32.71 -11.16 5.58
N ILE A 488 33.00 -9.94 6.06
CA ILE A 488 34.35 -9.48 6.40
C ILE A 488 34.38 -9.09 7.88
N SER A 489 35.29 -9.71 8.65
CA SER A 489 35.54 -9.46 10.08
C SER A 489 36.42 -8.23 10.33
#